data_080f74e9438366d757a0bc1dc4854787
#
_entry.id   080f74e9438366d757a0bc1dc4854787
#
_cell.length_a   1.000
_cell.length_b   1.000
_cell.length_c   1.000
_cell.angle_alpha   90.00
_cell.angle_beta   90.00
_cell.angle_gamma   90.00
#
_symmetry.space_group_name_H-M   'P 1'
#
loop_
_entity.id
_entity.type
_entity.pdbx_description
1 polymer ?
#
loop_
_entity_poly.entity_id
_entity_poly.type
_entity_poly.pdbx_seq_one_letter_code
_entity_poly.pdbx_strand_id
1 'polypeptide(L)'
;MTSTITMTELLVHPYRKNDIDRVNSIYALTSTYPNLSWVPVTLALADNAARLRAKYSLRTPDALHLATAIAGSATGFVGNDHVFQRVTELEILLLDTVARRRAATGPASGQSGPLPEERL
;
A
#
# COMPACT_ATOMS: atom_id res chain seq x y z
N MET A 1 7.64 4.95 -2.26
CA MET A 1 6.57 5.83 -2.77
C MET A 1 5.21 5.30 -2.37
N THR A 2 4.32 6.16 -2.06
CA THR A 2 2.95 5.78 -1.72
C THR A 2 1.98 6.86 -2.18
N SER A 3 0.70 6.52 -2.27
CA SER A 3 -0.34 7.49 -2.65
C SER A 3 -0.80 8.28 -1.45
N THR A 4 -1.20 9.52 -1.67
CA THR A 4 -1.78 10.33 -0.59
C THR A 4 -3.04 9.69 -0.01
N ILE A 5 -3.70 8.80 -0.75
CA ILE A 5 -4.87 8.13 -0.22
C ILE A 5 -4.48 7.20 0.92
N THR A 6 -3.23 6.78 1.01
CA THR A 6 -2.75 5.97 2.13
C THR A 6 -2.95 6.70 3.45
N MET A 7 -2.73 8.02 3.46
CA MET A 7 -2.92 8.78 4.68
C MET A 7 -4.39 8.74 5.12
N THR A 8 -5.31 8.83 4.17
CA THR A 8 -6.73 8.72 4.50
C THR A 8 -7.02 7.37 5.14
N GLU A 9 -6.47 6.31 4.57
CA GLU A 9 -6.71 4.96 5.10
C GLU A 9 -6.09 4.76 6.47
N LEU A 10 -4.95 5.35 6.72
CA LEU A 10 -4.29 5.23 8.01
C LEU A 10 -4.99 6.03 9.10
N LEU A 11 -5.55 7.17 8.74
CA LEU A 11 -6.10 8.07 9.74
C LEU A 11 -7.58 7.85 10.08
N VAL A 12 -8.31 7.14 9.21
CA VAL A 12 -9.74 7.01 9.44
C VAL A 12 -10.06 6.30 10.76
N HIS A 13 -9.31 5.27 11.08
CA HIS A 13 -9.59 4.49 12.29
C HIS A 13 -9.28 5.25 13.57
N PRO A 14 -8.11 5.87 13.71
CA PRO A 14 -7.84 6.67 14.90
C PRO A 14 -8.78 7.86 15.04
N TYR A 15 -9.20 8.48 13.94
CA TYR A 15 -10.18 9.57 14.04
C TYR A 15 -11.54 9.05 14.51
N ARG A 16 -11.95 7.87 14.08
CA ARG A 16 -13.20 7.32 14.57
C ARG A 16 -13.18 7.08 16.07
N LYS A 17 -12.01 6.78 16.61
CA LYS A 17 -11.88 6.53 18.04
C LYS A 17 -11.46 7.75 18.81
N ASN A 18 -11.36 8.89 18.17
CA ASN A 18 -10.88 10.13 18.78
C ASN A 18 -9.51 9.94 19.43
N ASP A 19 -8.69 9.10 18.84
CA ASP A 19 -7.36 8.81 19.35
C ASP A 19 -6.37 9.79 18.73
N ILE A 20 -6.29 10.98 19.26
CA ILE A 20 -5.46 12.03 18.71
C ILE A 20 -3.97 11.71 18.85
N ASP A 21 -3.59 11.00 19.90
CA ASP A 21 -2.20 10.62 20.06
C ASP A 21 -1.77 9.70 18.93
N ARG A 22 -2.65 8.80 18.51
CA ARG A 22 -2.33 7.91 17.42
C ARG A 22 -2.25 8.67 16.11
N VAL A 23 -3.12 9.64 15.89
CA VAL A 23 -3.08 10.49 14.70
C VAL A 23 -1.73 11.20 14.64
N ASN A 24 -1.29 11.78 15.76
CA ASN A 24 -0.03 12.49 15.81
C ASN A 24 1.16 11.54 15.59
N SER A 25 1.07 10.32 16.10
CA SER A 25 2.11 9.33 15.89
C SER A 25 2.23 8.94 14.42
N ILE A 26 1.11 8.83 13.74
CA ILE A 26 1.11 8.50 12.31
C ILE A 26 1.76 9.62 11.51
N TYR A 27 1.44 10.88 11.82
CA TYR A 27 2.07 12.00 11.13
C TYR A 27 3.57 12.04 11.40
N ALA A 28 3.97 11.81 12.65
CA ALA A 28 5.38 11.83 12.98
C ALA A 28 6.13 10.73 12.24
N LEU A 29 5.57 9.53 12.19
CA LEU A 29 6.22 8.42 11.56
C LEU A 29 6.34 8.65 10.05
N THR A 30 5.27 9.09 9.42
CA THR A 30 5.29 9.25 7.96
C THR A 30 6.16 10.42 7.52
N SER A 31 6.30 11.44 8.36
CA SER A 31 7.14 12.57 7.99
C SER A 31 8.61 12.30 8.19
N THR A 32 8.98 11.31 9.02
CA THR A 32 10.37 11.01 9.27
C THR A 32 10.84 9.73 8.59
N TYR A 33 9.95 9.01 7.95
CA TYR A 33 10.33 7.75 7.31
C TYR A 33 11.23 8.03 6.10
N PRO A 34 12.41 7.43 6.06
CA PRO A 34 13.34 7.75 4.99
C PRO A 34 12.87 7.31 3.62
N ASN A 35 13.11 8.14 2.66
CA ASN A 35 12.79 7.86 1.27
C ASN A 35 11.31 7.62 0.96
N LEU A 36 10.44 8.06 1.85
CA LEU A 36 9.02 7.96 1.59
C LEU A 36 8.58 9.18 0.78
N SER A 37 8.08 8.98 -0.40
CA SER A 37 7.55 10.06 -1.21
C SER A 37 6.06 9.87 -1.40
N TRP A 38 5.31 10.96 -1.38
CA TRP A 38 3.88 10.95 -1.50
C TRP A 38 3.48 11.38 -2.90
N VAL A 39 2.62 10.60 -3.53
CA VAL A 39 2.14 10.90 -4.87
C VAL A 39 0.69 11.34 -4.76
N PRO A 40 0.37 12.58 -5.11
CA PRO A 40 -1.00 13.06 -4.98
C PRO A 40 -1.91 12.45 -6.03
N VAL A 41 -3.18 12.35 -5.69
CA VAL A 41 -4.18 11.86 -6.63
C VAL A 41 -4.59 13.03 -7.50
N THR A 42 -4.10 13.06 -8.73
CA THR A 42 -4.44 14.10 -9.70
C THR A 42 -5.58 13.62 -10.58
N LEU A 43 -6.10 14.48 -11.40
CA LEU A 43 -7.15 14.11 -12.34
C LEU A 43 -6.65 13.03 -13.32
N ALA A 44 -5.42 13.18 -13.79
CA ALA A 44 -4.85 12.20 -14.71
C ALA A 44 -4.70 10.83 -14.02
N LEU A 45 -4.29 10.83 -12.75
CA LEU A 45 -4.13 9.59 -12.01
C LEU A 45 -5.49 8.96 -11.75
N ALA A 46 -6.50 9.76 -11.45
CA ALA A 46 -7.85 9.26 -11.25
C ALA A 46 -8.41 8.62 -12.54
N ASP A 47 -8.11 9.21 -13.69
CA ASP A 47 -8.52 8.64 -14.97
C ASP A 47 -7.88 7.29 -15.20
N ASN A 48 -6.58 7.17 -14.93
CA ASN A 48 -5.88 5.90 -15.08
C ASN A 48 -6.42 4.85 -14.10
N ALA A 49 -6.76 5.27 -12.89
CA ALA A 49 -7.37 4.36 -11.93
C ALA A 49 -8.71 3.85 -12.43
N ALA A 50 -9.49 4.71 -13.09
CA ALA A 50 -10.78 4.30 -13.65
C ALA A 50 -10.60 3.22 -14.73
N ARG A 51 -9.57 3.38 -15.55
CA ARG A 51 -9.27 2.39 -16.59
C ARG A 51 -8.87 1.04 -15.96
N LEU A 52 -8.04 1.09 -14.93
CA LEU A 52 -7.62 -0.13 -14.24
C LEU A 52 -8.80 -0.79 -13.54
N ARG A 53 -9.68 0.01 -12.96
CA ARG A 53 -10.84 -0.52 -12.30
C ARG A 53 -11.76 -1.23 -13.31
N ALA A 54 -11.95 -0.63 -14.46
CA ALA A 54 -12.78 -1.23 -15.50
C ALA A 54 -12.15 -2.51 -16.03
N LYS A 55 -10.82 -2.54 -16.14
CA LYS A 55 -10.15 -3.70 -16.71
C LYS A 55 -10.07 -4.87 -15.74
N TYR A 56 -9.82 -4.60 -14.47
CA TYR A 56 -9.57 -5.66 -13.49
C TYR A 56 -10.61 -5.77 -12.39
N SER A 57 -11.67 -5.00 -12.44
CA SER A 57 -12.74 -5.01 -11.43
C SER A 57 -12.20 -4.74 -10.03
N LEU A 58 -11.32 -3.78 -9.91
CA LEU A 58 -10.75 -3.42 -8.62
C LEU A 58 -11.66 -2.45 -7.88
N ARG A 59 -11.52 -2.39 -6.56
CA ARG A 59 -12.19 -1.36 -5.80
C ARG A 59 -11.43 -0.05 -6.02
N THR A 60 -12.11 1.07 -5.82
CA THR A 60 -11.53 2.38 -6.08
C THR A 60 -10.19 2.62 -5.36
N PRO A 61 -10.06 2.36 -4.05
CA PRO A 61 -8.78 2.58 -3.39
C PRO A 61 -7.66 1.71 -3.98
N ASP A 62 -7.97 0.48 -4.31
CA ASP A 62 -6.98 -0.43 -4.88
C ASP A 62 -6.52 0.06 -6.25
N ALA A 63 -7.46 0.53 -7.04
CA ALA A 63 -7.14 1.06 -8.36
C ALA A 63 -6.28 2.33 -8.27
N LEU A 64 -6.54 3.17 -7.27
CA LEU A 64 -5.75 4.37 -7.07
C LEU A 64 -4.33 4.05 -6.63
N HIS A 65 -4.16 3.07 -5.75
CA HIS A 65 -2.83 2.65 -5.35
C HIS A 65 -2.05 2.06 -6.54
N LEU A 66 -2.72 1.26 -7.35
CA LEU A 66 -2.07 0.66 -8.50
C LEU A 66 -1.70 1.72 -9.54
N ALA A 67 -2.60 2.66 -9.80
CA ALA A 67 -2.31 3.75 -10.74
C ALA A 67 -1.13 4.59 -10.25
N THR A 68 -1.02 4.79 -8.94
CA THR A 68 0.09 5.52 -8.36
C THR A 68 1.42 4.80 -8.63
N ALA A 69 1.43 3.49 -8.44
CA ALA A 69 2.64 2.70 -8.67
C ALA A 69 3.07 2.76 -10.13
N ILE A 70 2.12 2.66 -11.04
CA ILE A 70 2.42 2.71 -12.47
C ILE A 70 2.92 4.09 -12.86
N ALA A 71 2.26 5.14 -12.40
CA ALA A 71 2.67 6.51 -12.71
C ALA A 71 4.06 6.83 -12.17
N GLY A 72 4.43 6.23 -11.06
CA GLY A 72 5.74 6.43 -10.48
C GLY A 72 6.80 5.50 -11.04
N SER A 73 6.49 4.74 -12.05
CA SER A 73 7.42 3.81 -12.69
C SER A 73 7.92 2.75 -11.71
N ALA A 74 7.10 2.34 -10.79
CA ALA A 74 7.46 1.26 -9.89
C ALA A 74 7.58 -0.03 -10.69
N THR A 75 8.49 -0.89 -10.30
CA THR A 75 8.66 -2.15 -11.00
C THR A 75 7.84 -3.25 -10.35
N GLY A 76 7.36 -3.04 -9.15
CA GLY A 76 6.55 -4.02 -8.45
C GLY A 76 5.53 -3.38 -7.54
N PHE A 77 4.57 -4.14 -7.11
CA PHE A 77 3.50 -3.68 -6.26
C PHE A 77 3.26 -4.73 -5.18
N VAL A 78 3.24 -4.31 -3.92
CA VAL A 78 2.98 -5.21 -2.81
C VAL A 78 1.55 -5.02 -2.37
N GLY A 79 0.75 -6.04 -2.43
CA GLY A 79 -0.64 -5.98 -2.05
C GLY A 79 -1.04 -7.18 -1.23
N ASN A 80 -2.24 -7.14 -0.71
CA ASN A 80 -2.72 -8.22 0.13
C ASN A 80 -3.98 -8.88 -0.44
N ASP A 81 -4.45 -8.46 -1.59
CA ASP A 81 -5.66 -8.99 -2.16
C ASP A 81 -5.32 -9.74 -3.44
N HIS A 82 -5.82 -10.96 -3.56
CA HIS A 82 -5.53 -11.79 -4.72
C HIS A 82 -6.05 -11.21 -6.03
N VAL A 83 -6.94 -10.25 -5.98
CA VAL A 83 -7.45 -9.64 -7.20
C VAL A 83 -6.32 -8.98 -7.98
N PHE A 84 -5.24 -8.58 -7.32
CA PHE A 84 -4.13 -7.95 -8.00
C PHE A 84 -3.35 -8.94 -8.86
N GLN A 85 -3.50 -10.23 -8.67
CA GLN A 85 -2.78 -11.19 -9.48
C GLN A 85 -3.16 -11.16 -10.95
N ARG A 86 -4.29 -10.56 -11.28
CA ARG A 86 -4.71 -10.44 -12.67
C ARG A 86 -4.04 -9.29 -13.38
N VAL A 87 -3.35 -8.43 -12.65
CA VAL A 87 -2.75 -7.24 -13.22
C VAL A 87 -1.42 -7.61 -13.87
N THR A 88 -1.22 -7.16 -15.08
CA THR A 88 -0.02 -7.50 -15.83
C THR A 88 0.94 -6.33 -16.00
N GLU A 89 0.55 -5.14 -15.62
CA GLU A 89 1.40 -3.96 -15.80
C GLU A 89 2.57 -3.89 -14.84
N LEU A 90 2.51 -4.62 -13.75
CA LEU A 90 3.57 -4.62 -12.74
C LEU A 90 3.76 -6.02 -12.19
N GLU A 91 4.88 -6.25 -11.58
CA GLU A 91 5.09 -7.47 -10.83
C GLU A 91 4.33 -7.34 -9.52
N ILE A 92 3.46 -8.28 -9.21
CA ILE A 92 2.63 -8.23 -8.01
C ILE A 92 3.17 -9.21 -6.98
N LEU A 93 3.41 -8.70 -5.76
CA LEU A 93 3.82 -9.54 -4.65
C LEU A 93 2.71 -9.48 -3.60
N LEU A 94 2.13 -10.62 -3.28
CA LEU A 94 1.11 -10.66 -2.24
C LEU A 94 1.78 -10.83 -0.89
N LEU A 95 1.31 -10.09 0.09
CA LEU A 95 1.93 -10.10 1.40
C LEU A 95 2.01 -11.47 2.01
N ASP A 96 0.98 -12.28 1.91
CA ASP A 96 1.01 -13.59 2.51
C ASP A 96 2.02 -14.49 1.82
N THR A 97 2.25 -14.31 0.53
CA THR A 97 3.23 -15.09 -0.18
C THR A 97 4.64 -14.69 0.27
N VAL A 98 4.87 -13.41 0.47
CA VAL A 98 6.15 -12.93 0.95
C VAL A 98 6.41 -13.48 2.35
N ALA A 99 5.41 -13.48 3.20
CA ALA A 99 5.55 -14.00 4.54
C ALA A 99 5.88 -15.50 4.52
N ARG A 100 5.24 -16.24 3.63
CA ARG A 100 5.54 -17.65 3.54
C ARG A 100 6.95 -17.90 3.07
N ARG A 101 7.43 -17.13 2.14
CA ARG A 101 8.80 -17.28 1.68
C ARG A 101 9.77 -17.01 2.79
N ARG A 102 9.49 -16.00 3.61
CA ARG A 102 10.37 -15.73 4.69
C ARG A 102 10.35 -16.85 5.66
N ALA A 103 9.23 -17.37 6.01
CA ALA A 103 9.14 -18.46 6.95
C ALA A 103 9.85 -19.69 6.41
N ALA A 104 9.77 -19.92 5.13
CA ALA A 104 10.38 -21.08 4.58
C ALA A 104 11.89 -20.97 4.51
N THR A 105 12.39 -19.83 4.27
CA THR A 105 13.80 -19.73 4.16
C THR A 105 14.45 -19.38 5.41
N GLY A 106 13.82 -18.88 6.32
CA GLY A 106 14.51 -18.37 7.35
C GLY A 106 14.53 -18.95 8.55
N PRO A 107 15.48 -19.03 9.09
CA PRO A 107 15.60 -19.55 10.34
C PRO A 107 15.14 -18.50 11.08
N ALA A 108 14.71 -17.82 10.64
CA ALA A 108 14.15 -16.91 11.31
C ALA A 108 14.64 -16.50 12.39
N SER A 109 15.01 -17.07 12.86
CA SER A 109 15.53 -16.57 13.91
C SER A 109 14.92 -15.44 14.34
N GLY A 110 14.18 -15.44 14.65
CA GLY A 110 13.70 -14.42 15.29
C GLY A 110 13.36 -13.25 14.74
N GLN A 111 13.52 -13.01 13.90
CA GLN A 111 13.21 -11.88 13.50
C GLN A 111 11.91 -11.75 13.43
N SER A 112 11.38 -12.12 13.81
CA SER A 112 10.07 -12.03 13.80
C SER A 112 9.57 -10.76 13.76
N GLY A 113 9.90 -10.00 13.49
CA GLY A 113 9.31 -8.82 13.51
C GLY A 113 8.01 -8.89 12.91
N PRO A 114 7.14 -8.44 13.41
CA PRO A 114 5.84 -8.52 12.98
C PRO A 114 5.66 -7.63 11.92
N LEU A 115 5.71 -7.86 10.90
CA LEU A 115 5.44 -7.03 9.96
C LEU A 115 4.15 -6.54 9.84
N PRO A 116 3.33 -7.01 10.23
CA PRO A 116 2.01 -6.64 10.04
C PRO A 116 1.76 -5.28 10.15
N GLU A 117 2.29 -4.75 11.01
CA GLU A 117 1.91 -3.49 11.20
C GLU A 117 2.14 -2.82 10.05
N GLU A 118 2.85 -3.18 9.36
CA GLU A 118 3.04 -2.43 8.33
C GLU A 118 2.06 -2.61 7.35
N ARG A 119 1.22 -3.27 7.45
CA ARG A 119 0.34 -3.37 6.56
C ARG A 119 -0.21 -2.15 6.31
N LEU A 120 0.14 -1.26 5.86
CA LEU A 120 -0.44 -0.01 5.65
C LEU A 120 -1.08 0.07 4.32
#